data_a3f8c885f62f91bbb7acee5cc1638e1a
#
_entry.id   a3f8c885f62f91bbb7acee5cc1638e1a
#
_cell.length_a   1.000
_cell.length_b   1.000
_cell.length_c   1.000
_cell.angle_alpha   90.00
_cell.angle_beta   90.00
_cell.angle_gamma   90.00
#
_symmetry.space_group_name_H-M   'P 1'
#
loop_
_entity.id
_entity.type
_entity.pdbx_description
1 polymer ?
#
loop_
_entity_poly.entity_id
_entity_poly.type
_entity_poly.pdbx_seq_one_letter_code
_entity_poly.pdbx_strand_id
1 'polypeptide(L)'
;DVTNPKPSPEIYLKSLIKENVSPDEVVIFEDSLTGITSAIKSHCNVCHIKNSDDLTFEKIIQSINYFQDKTITLKKTPFKNDITVVIPMAGNGSRFSTAGYTKPKPLINVIDRPMIAKVIHNIGIDANYIFIVKKDHVITYNVDSILRSIVPHCRIIEISETTEGAACTVLLCKEFINDSPLLISNCDQYIEWENDAFTDLFSTFLMYLFSKAIRKIGTITQPQLMEILQY
;
A
#
# COMPACT_ATOMS: atom_id res chain seq x y z
N ASP A 1 -19.63 -28.51 -15.97
CA ASP A 1 -20.64 -28.25 -14.95
C ASP A 1 -19.97 -28.00 -13.59
N VAL A 2 -20.50 -27.08 -12.80
CA VAL A 2 -20.03 -26.70 -11.47
C VAL A 2 -21.02 -27.26 -10.44
N THR A 3 -20.54 -27.96 -9.44
CA THR A 3 -21.36 -28.55 -8.39
C THR A 3 -21.67 -27.52 -7.28
N ASN A 4 -20.65 -26.72 -6.94
CA ASN A 4 -20.77 -25.70 -5.93
C ASN A 4 -20.68 -24.29 -6.56
N PRO A 5 -21.77 -23.50 -6.55
CA PRO A 5 -21.77 -22.16 -7.12
C PRO A 5 -20.90 -21.18 -6.31
N LYS A 6 -20.65 -20.00 -6.88
CA LYS A 6 -19.99 -18.90 -6.17
C LYS A 6 -20.71 -18.65 -4.82
N PRO A 7 -20.01 -18.41 -3.70
CA PRO A 7 -18.59 -18.09 -3.57
C PRO A 7 -17.62 -19.26 -3.46
N SER A 8 -18.01 -20.47 -3.90
CA SER A 8 -17.04 -21.59 -4.05
C SER A 8 -16.06 -21.27 -5.17
N PRO A 9 -14.75 -21.60 -5.01
CA PRO A 9 -13.76 -21.40 -6.07
C PRO A 9 -13.85 -22.41 -7.21
N GLU A 10 -14.77 -23.36 -7.15
CA GLU A 10 -14.83 -24.52 -8.04
C GLU A 10 -14.81 -24.15 -9.52
N ILE A 11 -15.53 -23.09 -9.91
CA ILE A 11 -15.59 -22.66 -11.31
C ILE A 11 -14.19 -22.27 -11.83
N TYR A 12 -13.43 -21.54 -11.04
CA TYR A 12 -12.08 -21.10 -11.41
C TYR A 12 -11.07 -22.23 -11.34
N LEU A 13 -11.13 -23.06 -10.30
CA LEU A 13 -10.27 -24.23 -10.17
C LEU A 13 -10.45 -25.21 -11.33
N LYS A 14 -11.69 -25.45 -11.76
CA LYS A 14 -11.97 -26.26 -12.94
C LYS A 14 -11.42 -25.64 -14.22
N SER A 15 -11.50 -24.31 -14.36
CA SER A 15 -10.92 -23.61 -15.51
C SER A 15 -9.40 -23.73 -15.53
N LEU A 16 -8.73 -23.56 -14.39
CA LEU A 16 -7.27 -23.71 -14.28
C LEU A 16 -6.82 -25.11 -14.70
N ILE A 17 -7.52 -26.13 -14.21
CA ILE A 17 -7.22 -27.54 -14.56
C ILE A 17 -7.42 -27.77 -16.06
N LYS A 18 -8.52 -27.27 -16.62
CA LYS A 18 -8.85 -27.45 -18.03
C LYS A 18 -7.82 -26.81 -18.96
N GLU A 19 -7.40 -25.59 -18.63
CA GLU A 19 -6.44 -24.83 -19.44
C GLU A 19 -4.98 -25.15 -19.07
N ASN A 20 -4.76 -26.01 -18.07
CA ASN A 20 -3.44 -26.42 -17.57
C ASN A 20 -2.54 -25.22 -17.22
N VAL A 21 -3.09 -24.26 -16.48
CA VAL A 21 -2.38 -23.06 -16.02
C VAL A 21 -2.39 -23.00 -14.51
N SER A 22 -1.38 -22.35 -13.93
CA SER A 22 -1.29 -22.11 -12.48
C SER A 22 -2.08 -20.85 -12.08
N PRO A 23 -2.52 -20.72 -10.81
CA PRO A 23 -3.29 -19.58 -10.36
C PRO A 23 -2.58 -18.24 -10.53
N ASP A 24 -1.27 -18.19 -10.42
CA ASP A 24 -0.44 -16.99 -10.57
C ASP A 24 -0.28 -16.51 -12.02
N GLU A 25 -0.60 -17.39 -13.00
CA GLU A 25 -0.61 -17.06 -14.43
C GLU A 25 -1.94 -16.46 -14.90
N VAL A 26 -2.95 -16.40 -14.02
CA VAL A 26 -4.32 -16.01 -14.38
C VAL A 26 -4.75 -14.74 -13.67
N VAL A 27 -5.40 -13.83 -14.40
CA VAL A 27 -6.10 -12.67 -13.85
C VAL A 27 -7.60 -12.85 -14.07
N ILE A 28 -8.36 -12.80 -12.98
CA ILE A 28 -9.82 -12.89 -13.01
C ILE A 28 -10.39 -11.48 -12.84
N PHE A 29 -11.27 -11.08 -13.76
CA PHE A 29 -12.03 -9.84 -13.69
C PHE A 29 -13.43 -10.14 -13.16
N GLU A 30 -13.80 -9.53 -12.04
CA GLU A 30 -15.08 -9.76 -11.38
C GLU A 30 -15.72 -8.48 -10.87
N ASP A 31 -17.05 -8.40 -10.99
CA ASP A 31 -17.85 -7.24 -10.60
C ASP A 31 -18.67 -7.48 -9.32
N SER A 32 -18.89 -8.74 -8.93
CA SER A 32 -19.71 -9.11 -7.78
C SER A 32 -18.86 -9.54 -6.58
N LEU A 33 -19.34 -9.22 -5.38
CA LEU A 33 -18.67 -9.62 -4.14
C LEU A 33 -18.53 -11.15 -4.01
N THR A 34 -19.54 -11.90 -4.44
CA THR A 34 -19.53 -13.36 -4.45
C THR A 34 -18.52 -13.92 -5.45
N GLY A 35 -18.40 -13.28 -6.62
CA GLY A 35 -17.41 -13.62 -7.63
C GLY A 35 -15.98 -13.31 -7.18
N ILE A 36 -15.77 -12.12 -6.62
CA ILE A 36 -14.47 -11.73 -6.04
C ILE A 36 -14.04 -12.72 -4.94
N THR A 37 -14.95 -13.08 -4.03
CA THR A 37 -14.69 -14.06 -2.98
C THR A 37 -14.32 -15.43 -3.55
N SER A 38 -15.01 -15.87 -4.59
CA SER A 38 -14.73 -17.11 -5.29
C SER A 38 -13.35 -17.09 -5.96
N ALA A 39 -13.03 -16.00 -6.65
CA ALA A 39 -11.76 -15.79 -7.34
C ALA A 39 -10.58 -15.74 -6.34
N ILE A 40 -10.72 -15.03 -5.22
CA ILE A 40 -9.70 -15.01 -4.16
C ILE A 40 -9.43 -16.41 -3.60
N LYS A 41 -10.47 -17.19 -3.36
CA LYS A 41 -10.35 -18.57 -2.86
C LYS A 41 -9.68 -19.52 -3.87
N SER A 42 -9.68 -19.20 -5.15
CA SER A 42 -8.94 -19.98 -6.17
C SER A 42 -7.46 -19.65 -6.22
N HIS A 43 -7.01 -18.68 -5.42
CA HIS A 43 -5.64 -18.15 -5.38
C HIS A 43 -5.18 -17.46 -6.68
N CYS A 44 -6.07 -17.20 -7.63
CA CYS A 44 -5.76 -16.43 -8.82
C CYS A 44 -5.58 -14.93 -8.50
N ASN A 45 -4.95 -14.20 -9.42
CA ASN A 45 -4.96 -12.76 -9.38
C ASN A 45 -6.38 -12.23 -9.69
N VAL A 46 -6.84 -11.23 -8.94
CA VAL A 46 -8.22 -10.71 -9.08
C VAL A 46 -8.19 -9.22 -9.34
N CYS A 47 -8.87 -8.80 -10.39
CA CYS A 47 -9.13 -7.40 -10.71
C CYS A 47 -10.63 -7.11 -10.55
N HIS A 48 -10.99 -6.21 -9.63
CA HIS A 48 -12.36 -5.76 -9.48
C HIS A 48 -12.73 -4.80 -10.62
N ILE A 49 -13.86 -5.04 -11.25
CA ILE A 49 -14.52 -4.16 -12.21
C ILE A 49 -15.89 -3.75 -11.69
N LYS A 50 -16.36 -2.57 -12.04
CA LYS A 50 -17.67 -2.07 -11.60
C LYS A 50 -18.83 -2.74 -12.36
N ASN A 51 -18.61 -2.98 -13.65
CA ASN A 51 -19.55 -3.62 -14.58
C ASN A 51 -18.78 -3.98 -15.86
N SER A 52 -19.49 -4.49 -16.87
CA SER A 52 -18.89 -4.86 -18.17
C SER A 52 -18.23 -3.68 -18.91
N ASP A 53 -18.76 -2.46 -18.76
CA ASP A 53 -18.24 -1.28 -19.45
C ASP A 53 -16.91 -0.79 -18.86
N ASP A 54 -16.64 -1.15 -17.60
CA ASP A 54 -15.36 -0.91 -16.90
C ASP A 54 -14.25 -1.86 -17.38
N LEU A 55 -14.59 -2.94 -18.11
CA LEU A 55 -13.61 -3.89 -18.66
C LEU A 55 -13.10 -3.40 -20.02
N THR A 56 -12.28 -2.36 -19.99
CA THR A 56 -11.62 -1.84 -21.21
C THR A 56 -10.35 -2.58 -21.54
N PHE A 57 -9.90 -2.48 -22.80
CA PHE A 57 -8.62 -3.06 -23.22
C PHE A 57 -7.44 -2.52 -22.39
N GLU A 58 -7.44 -1.21 -22.12
CA GLU A 58 -6.42 -0.55 -21.30
C GLU A 58 -6.41 -1.13 -19.89
N LYS A 59 -7.57 -1.34 -19.28
CA LYS A 59 -7.68 -1.91 -17.94
C LYS A 59 -7.17 -3.36 -17.89
N ILE A 60 -7.46 -4.14 -18.92
CA ILE A 60 -6.95 -5.51 -19.03
C ILE A 60 -5.43 -5.51 -19.08
N ILE A 61 -4.83 -4.72 -19.98
CA ILE A 61 -3.37 -4.63 -20.12
C ILE A 61 -2.71 -4.11 -18.85
N GLN A 62 -3.27 -3.07 -18.22
CA GLN A 62 -2.76 -2.55 -16.96
C GLN A 62 -2.79 -3.62 -15.85
N SER A 63 -3.88 -4.39 -15.76
CA SER A 63 -4.02 -5.45 -14.77
C SER A 63 -3.01 -6.59 -15.01
N ILE A 64 -2.84 -7.01 -16.27
CA ILE A 64 -1.86 -8.04 -16.62
C ILE A 64 -0.45 -7.56 -16.26
N ASN A 65 -0.06 -6.36 -16.68
CA ASN A 65 1.25 -5.81 -16.36
C ASN A 65 1.47 -5.69 -14.84
N TYR A 66 0.44 -5.27 -14.09
CA TYR A 66 0.48 -5.16 -12.64
C TYR A 66 0.75 -6.50 -11.95
N PHE A 67 0.13 -7.60 -12.42
CA PHE A 67 0.31 -8.91 -11.83
C PHE A 67 1.54 -9.66 -12.37
N GLN A 68 2.02 -9.33 -13.57
CA GLN A 68 3.28 -9.85 -14.11
C GLN A 68 4.51 -9.22 -13.45
N ASP A 69 4.42 -7.93 -13.14
CA ASP A 69 5.49 -7.21 -12.46
C ASP A 69 5.45 -7.51 -10.94
N LYS A 70 6.00 -8.66 -10.57
CA LYS A 70 6.13 -9.08 -9.16
C LYS A 70 7.13 -8.21 -8.39
N THR A 71 7.94 -7.44 -9.10
CA THR A 71 8.88 -6.48 -8.53
C THR A 71 8.21 -5.12 -8.47
N ILE A 72 8.15 -4.53 -7.29
CA ILE A 72 7.70 -3.13 -7.15
C ILE A 72 8.78 -2.26 -7.78
N THR A 73 8.55 -1.82 -9.00
CA THR A 73 9.42 -0.84 -9.65
C THR A 73 8.95 0.55 -9.24
N LEU A 74 9.72 1.19 -8.37
CA LEU A 74 9.47 2.58 -8.00
C LEU A 74 9.74 3.47 -9.21
N LYS A 75 8.82 4.37 -9.51
CA LYS A 75 9.01 5.35 -10.57
C LYS A 75 10.15 6.30 -10.17
N LYS A 76 11.11 6.49 -11.06
CA LYS A 76 12.14 7.52 -10.87
C LYS A 76 11.50 8.88 -11.11
N THR A 77 11.38 9.67 -10.06
CA THR A 77 11.01 11.09 -10.18
C THR A 77 12.21 11.91 -10.63
N PRO A 78 12.00 13.07 -11.24
CA PRO A 78 13.10 13.99 -11.56
C PRO A 78 13.84 14.49 -10.30
N PHE A 79 13.27 14.33 -9.12
CA PHE A 79 13.84 14.69 -7.81
C PHE A 79 14.69 13.53 -7.25
N LYS A 80 15.72 13.19 -7.95
CA LYS A 80 16.70 12.14 -7.67
C LYS A 80 17.12 12.12 -6.19
N ASN A 81 16.57 11.21 -5.38
CA ASN A 81 16.88 10.97 -3.96
C ASN A 81 16.61 12.13 -2.96
N ASP A 82 15.95 13.20 -3.39
CA ASP A 82 15.74 14.37 -2.53
C ASP A 82 14.40 14.36 -1.79
N ILE A 83 13.54 13.36 -2.03
CA ILE A 83 12.25 13.22 -1.34
C ILE A 83 12.40 12.22 -0.18
N THR A 84 11.90 12.59 0.99
CA THR A 84 11.75 11.68 2.12
C THR A 84 10.29 11.25 2.26
N VAL A 85 10.04 9.95 2.30
CA VAL A 85 8.72 9.36 2.54
C VAL A 85 8.71 8.72 3.92
N VAL A 86 7.87 9.22 4.82
CA VAL A 86 7.72 8.66 6.17
C VAL A 86 6.39 7.91 6.28
N ILE A 87 6.46 6.64 6.67
CA ILE A 87 5.28 5.80 6.87
C ILE A 87 5.23 5.32 8.32
N PRO A 88 4.43 5.97 9.19
CA PRO A 88 4.19 5.50 10.53
C PRO A 88 3.29 4.26 10.49
N MET A 89 3.79 3.12 10.98
CA MET A 89 3.07 1.86 10.99
C MET A 89 3.15 1.13 12.35
N ALA A 90 3.38 1.87 13.42
CA ALA A 90 3.49 1.35 14.78
C ALA A 90 2.15 1.36 15.56
N GLY A 91 1.03 1.59 14.89
CA GLY A 91 -0.29 1.56 15.51
C GLY A 91 -0.73 0.15 15.93
N ASN A 92 -1.59 0.06 16.96
CA ASN A 92 -2.06 -1.23 17.49
C ASN A 92 -3.00 -1.99 16.55
N GLY A 93 -3.62 -1.33 15.58
CA GLY A 93 -4.55 -1.98 14.64
C GLY A 93 -5.76 -2.65 15.31
N SER A 94 -6.21 -2.17 16.47
CA SER A 94 -7.21 -2.79 17.34
C SER A 94 -8.50 -3.23 16.63
N ARG A 95 -8.98 -2.47 15.65
CA ARG A 95 -10.16 -2.84 14.86
C ARG A 95 -9.96 -4.14 14.07
N PHE A 96 -8.75 -4.38 13.56
CA PHE A 96 -8.42 -5.59 12.80
C PHE A 96 -8.26 -6.79 13.73
N SER A 97 -7.62 -6.62 14.89
CA SER A 97 -7.54 -7.69 15.89
C SER A 97 -8.91 -8.09 16.43
N THR A 98 -9.80 -7.12 16.67
CA THR A 98 -11.19 -7.40 17.04
C THR A 98 -11.95 -8.13 15.93
N ALA A 99 -11.63 -7.89 14.67
CA ALA A 99 -12.20 -8.59 13.51
C ALA A 99 -11.55 -9.97 13.23
N GLY A 100 -10.67 -10.46 14.13
CA GLY A 100 -10.06 -11.79 14.06
C GLY A 100 -8.78 -11.88 13.24
N TYR A 101 -8.21 -10.76 12.79
CA TYR A 101 -6.92 -10.78 12.12
C TYR A 101 -5.79 -10.98 13.12
N THR A 102 -4.92 -11.97 12.86
CA THR A 102 -3.77 -12.30 13.71
C THR A 102 -2.51 -11.50 13.33
N LYS A 103 -2.41 -11.05 12.09
CA LYS A 103 -1.27 -10.26 11.61
C LYS A 103 -1.49 -8.77 11.90
N PRO A 104 -0.40 -7.99 12.12
CA PRO A 104 -0.47 -6.53 12.16
C PRO A 104 -1.09 -5.97 10.88
N LYS A 105 -1.88 -4.90 11.01
CA LYS A 105 -2.61 -4.28 9.90
C LYS A 105 -1.77 -4.09 8.63
N PRO A 106 -0.53 -3.56 8.66
CA PRO A 106 0.27 -3.38 7.44
C PRO A 106 0.64 -4.67 6.73
N LEU A 107 0.62 -5.81 7.44
CA LEU A 107 0.97 -7.13 6.93
C LEU A 107 -0.24 -7.98 6.54
N ILE A 108 -1.46 -7.48 6.69
CA ILE A 108 -2.65 -8.15 6.19
C ILE A 108 -2.62 -8.10 4.67
N ASN A 109 -2.80 -9.26 4.04
CA ASN A 109 -2.83 -9.32 2.58
C ASN A 109 -4.09 -8.65 2.03
N VAL A 110 -3.88 -7.78 1.07
CA VAL A 110 -4.91 -7.18 0.24
C VAL A 110 -4.78 -7.81 -1.14
N ILE A 111 -5.64 -8.78 -1.42
CA ILE A 111 -5.61 -9.63 -2.61
C ILE A 111 -4.37 -10.54 -2.60
N ASP A 112 -3.25 -10.11 -3.15
CA ASP A 112 -2.07 -10.92 -3.45
C ASP A 112 -0.84 -10.58 -2.58
N ARG A 113 -0.83 -9.41 -1.93
CA ARG A 113 0.36 -8.93 -1.20
C ARG A 113 0.01 -8.13 0.06
N PRO A 114 0.95 -7.94 0.99
CA PRO A 114 0.71 -7.15 2.18
C PRO A 114 0.23 -5.73 1.86
N MET A 115 -0.65 -5.20 2.70
CA MET A 115 -1.21 -3.85 2.57
C MET A 115 -0.11 -2.79 2.39
N ILE A 116 0.98 -2.87 3.15
CA ILE A 116 2.10 -1.94 3.02
C ILE A 116 2.75 -2.00 1.63
N ALA A 117 2.84 -3.18 1.02
CA ALA A 117 3.37 -3.32 -0.33
C ALA A 117 2.48 -2.62 -1.37
N LYS A 118 1.15 -2.70 -1.19
CA LYS A 118 0.19 -1.95 -2.02
C LYS A 118 0.34 -0.45 -1.86
N VAL A 119 0.54 0.03 -0.63
CA VAL A 119 0.74 1.46 -0.35
C VAL A 119 2.02 1.96 -1.00
N ILE A 120 3.15 1.26 -0.83
CA ILE A 120 4.42 1.65 -1.43
C ILE A 120 4.32 1.67 -2.97
N HIS A 121 3.69 0.64 -3.56
CA HIS A 121 3.45 0.59 -5.00
C HIS A 121 2.55 1.74 -5.48
N ASN A 122 1.53 2.08 -4.71
CA ASN A 122 0.61 3.19 -5.02
C ASN A 122 1.31 4.55 -4.93
N ILE A 123 2.18 4.76 -3.93
CA ILE A 123 3.04 5.95 -3.86
C ILE A 123 3.94 6.02 -5.11
N GLY A 124 4.59 4.93 -5.48
CA GLY A 124 5.27 4.72 -6.76
C GLY A 124 6.41 5.69 -7.07
N ILE A 125 7.05 6.30 -6.07
CA ILE A 125 8.17 7.23 -6.25
C ILE A 125 9.48 6.64 -5.71
N ASP A 126 10.59 6.96 -6.35
CA ASP A 126 11.94 6.66 -5.86
C ASP A 126 12.33 7.75 -4.85
N ALA A 127 12.39 7.38 -3.58
CA ALA A 127 12.55 8.31 -2.45
C ALA A 127 13.31 7.66 -1.29
N ASN A 128 13.70 8.46 -0.30
CA ASN A 128 14.23 7.99 0.96
C ASN A 128 13.10 7.54 1.87
N TYR A 129 12.81 6.25 1.93
CA TYR A 129 11.74 5.71 2.77
C TYR A 129 12.19 5.52 4.21
N ILE A 130 11.39 6.00 5.15
CA ILE A 130 11.52 5.80 6.60
C ILE A 130 10.26 5.13 7.10
N PHE A 131 10.40 3.94 7.66
CA PHE A 131 9.30 3.21 8.28
C PHE A 131 9.48 3.24 9.80
N ILE A 132 8.41 3.55 10.53
CA ILE A 132 8.42 3.51 11.99
C ILE A 132 7.53 2.35 12.42
N VAL A 133 8.14 1.32 13.00
CA VAL A 133 7.53 0.02 13.27
C VAL A 133 7.56 -0.32 14.76
N LYS A 134 6.67 -1.19 15.22
CA LYS A 134 6.76 -1.77 16.55
C LYS A 134 7.86 -2.82 16.58
N LYS A 135 8.67 -2.82 17.62
CA LYS A 135 9.71 -3.83 17.89
C LYS A 135 9.13 -5.24 17.92
N ASP A 136 7.96 -5.41 18.54
CA ASP A 136 7.27 -6.71 18.59
C ASP A 136 6.88 -7.21 17.18
N HIS A 137 6.56 -6.31 16.27
CA HIS A 137 6.24 -6.68 14.88
C HIS A 137 7.50 -7.12 14.10
N VAL A 138 8.66 -6.54 14.43
CA VAL A 138 9.94 -6.98 13.85
C VAL A 138 10.26 -8.39 14.36
N ILE A 139 10.19 -8.62 15.66
CA ILE A 139 10.53 -9.92 16.28
C ILE A 139 9.57 -11.02 15.82
N THR A 140 8.26 -10.75 15.80
CA THR A 140 7.24 -11.79 15.59
C THR A 140 6.96 -12.06 14.11
N TYR A 141 7.04 -11.03 13.25
CA TYR A 141 6.57 -11.09 11.86
C TYR A 141 7.66 -10.75 10.84
N ASN A 142 8.91 -10.48 11.26
CA ASN A 142 10.02 -10.08 10.40
C ASN A 142 9.66 -8.91 9.48
N VAL A 143 8.95 -7.92 10.01
CA VAL A 143 8.44 -6.78 9.23
C VAL A 143 9.57 -6.00 8.55
N ASP A 144 10.73 -5.91 9.17
CA ASP A 144 11.94 -5.30 8.65
C ASP A 144 12.43 -5.99 7.37
N SER A 145 12.48 -7.31 7.36
CA SER A 145 12.85 -8.11 6.18
C SER A 145 11.84 -7.92 5.04
N ILE A 146 10.55 -7.89 5.35
CA ILE A 146 9.49 -7.62 4.37
C ILE A 146 9.67 -6.23 3.76
N LEU A 147 9.87 -5.20 4.58
CA LEU A 147 10.06 -3.83 4.10
C LEU A 147 11.30 -3.69 3.22
N ARG A 148 12.43 -4.31 3.63
CA ARG A 148 13.68 -4.29 2.85
C ARG A 148 13.57 -5.08 1.54
N SER A 149 12.71 -6.08 1.45
CA SER A 149 12.44 -6.78 0.20
C SER A 149 11.69 -5.90 -0.81
N ILE A 150 10.93 -4.90 -0.33
CA ILE A 150 10.18 -3.97 -1.17
C ILE A 150 11.02 -2.72 -1.48
N VAL A 151 11.66 -2.15 -0.45
CA VAL A 151 12.51 -0.96 -0.52
C VAL A 151 13.87 -1.27 0.11
N PRO A 152 14.86 -1.77 -0.63
CA PRO A 152 16.12 -2.29 -0.08
C PRO A 152 16.89 -1.31 0.80
N HIS A 153 16.86 -0.03 0.49
CA HIS A 153 17.62 1.02 1.19
C HIS A 153 16.78 1.80 2.21
N CYS A 154 15.60 1.30 2.58
CA CYS A 154 14.76 1.98 3.56
C CYS A 154 15.42 2.06 4.95
N ARG A 155 15.12 3.14 5.67
CA ARG A 155 15.42 3.26 7.10
C ARG A 155 14.25 2.71 7.91
N ILE A 156 14.56 1.94 8.94
CA ILE A 156 13.56 1.38 9.84
C ILE A 156 13.86 1.89 11.24
N ILE A 157 12.86 2.50 11.87
CA ILE A 157 12.90 2.99 13.24
C ILE A 157 11.99 2.08 14.07
N GLU A 158 12.56 1.38 15.04
CA GLU A 158 11.83 0.50 15.92
C GLU A 158 11.42 1.25 17.19
N ILE A 159 10.15 1.10 17.59
CA ILE A 159 9.63 1.65 18.84
C ILE A 159 9.02 0.53 19.69
N SER A 160 9.23 0.61 21.00
CA SER A 160 8.70 -0.38 21.94
C SER A 160 7.25 -0.10 22.30
N GLU A 161 6.86 1.16 22.37
CA GLU A 161 5.54 1.59 22.80
C GLU A 161 4.84 2.37 21.68
N THR A 162 3.51 2.31 21.70
CA THR A 162 2.69 3.11 20.76
C THR A 162 2.67 4.56 21.21
N THR A 163 2.88 5.48 20.30
CA THR A 163 2.78 6.93 20.57
C THR A 163 1.31 7.37 20.63
N GLU A 164 1.07 8.58 21.11
CA GLU A 164 -0.28 9.16 21.24
C GLU A 164 -0.99 9.37 19.90
N GLY A 165 -0.23 9.43 18.78
CA GLY A 165 -0.79 9.57 17.45
C GLY A 165 0.26 9.53 16.35
N ALA A 166 -0.20 9.53 15.10
CA ALA A 166 0.67 9.44 13.95
C ALA A 166 1.67 10.60 13.84
N ALA A 167 1.29 11.80 14.25
CA ALA A 167 2.19 12.95 14.27
C ALA A 167 3.35 12.72 15.26
N CYS A 168 3.05 12.27 16.48
CA CYS A 168 4.06 11.93 17.47
C CYS A 168 4.99 10.81 16.98
N THR A 169 4.44 9.83 16.24
CA THR A 169 5.25 8.79 15.60
C THR A 169 6.21 9.38 14.58
N VAL A 170 5.74 10.28 13.72
CA VAL A 170 6.59 10.94 12.70
C VAL A 170 7.71 11.76 13.32
N LEU A 171 7.48 12.42 14.45
CA LEU A 171 8.51 13.19 15.16
C LEU A 171 9.73 12.34 15.59
N LEU A 172 9.56 11.03 15.77
CA LEU A 172 10.66 10.13 16.12
C LEU A 172 11.71 10.00 15.01
N CYS A 173 11.38 10.39 13.79
CA CYS A 173 12.35 10.40 12.68
C CYS A 173 12.86 11.81 12.34
N LYS A 174 12.62 12.81 13.19
CA LYS A 174 12.98 14.22 12.94
C LYS A 174 14.45 14.40 12.54
N GLU A 175 15.37 13.68 13.16
CA GLU A 175 16.82 13.77 12.87
C GLU A 175 17.19 13.26 11.46
N PHE A 176 16.30 12.47 10.82
CA PHE A 176 16.49 11.91 9.49
C PHE A 176 15.72 12.69 8.40
N ILE A 177 14.95 13.70 8.81
CA ILE A 177 14.23 14.61 7.92
C ILE A 177 15.10 15.84 7.75
N ASN A 178 15.62 16.03 6.55
CA ASN A 178 16.39 17.20 6.16
C ASN A 178 15.47 18.26 5.51
N ASP A 179 16.07 19.26 4.84
CA ASP A 179 15.31 20.28 4.11
C ASP A 179 14.69 19.82 2.79
N SER A 180 14.75 18.51 2.52
CA SER A 180 14.13 17.91 1.33
C SER A 180 12.61 17.82 1.46
N PRO A 181 11.88 17.76 0.34
CA PRO A 181 10.45 17.53 0.36
C PRO A 181 10.07 16.28 1.15
N LEU A 182 9.06 16.40 2.01
CA LEU A 182 8.60 15.34 2.89
C LEU A 182 7.21 14.89 2.50
N LEU A 183 7.04 13.59 2.25
CA LEU A 183 5.76 12.93 2.13
C LEU A 183 5.49 12.07 3.37
N ILE A 184 4.39 12.32 4.06
CA ILE A 184 3.92 11.45 5.14
C ILE A 184 2.71 10.67 4.63
N SER A 185 2.80 9.35 4.64
CA SER A 185 1.73 8.47 4.17
C SER A 185 1.30 7.48 5.25
N ASN A 186 0.00 7.19 5.31
CA ASN A 186 -0.52 6.10 6.12
C ASN A 186 -0.13 4.74 5.50
N CYS A 187 0.02 3.73 6.34
CA CYS A 187 0.37 2.36 5.91
C CYS A 187 -0.81 1.56 5.32
N ASP A 188 -1.98 2.17 5.18
CA ASP A 188 -3.25 1.54 4.79
C ASP A 188 -4.08 2.38 3.81
N GLN A 189 -3.49 3.36 3.18
CA GLN A 189 -4.19 4.28 2.29
C GLN A 189 -3.79 4.04 0.84
N TYR A 190 -4.79 3.88 -0.03
CA TYR A 190 -4.65 3.85 -1.47
C TYR A 190 -5.27 5.14 -2.03
N ILE A 191 -4.54 5.85 -2.90
CA ILE A 191 -4.95 7.14 -3.45
C ILE A 191 -4.83 7.08 -4.96
N GLU A 192 -5.89 7.42 -5.67
CA GLU A 192 -5.84 7.67 -7.10
C GLU A 192 -5.40 9.12 -7.32
N TRP A 193 -4.25 9.30 -7.95
CA TRP A 193 -3.73 10.60 -8.32
C TRP A 193 -3.18 10.63 -9.74
N GLU A 194 -3.18 11.80 -10.34
CA GLU A 194 -2.52 12.03 -11.61
C GLU A 194 -1.03 12.30 -11.36
N ASN A 195 -0.15 11.50 -12.01
CA ASN A 195 1.30 11.54 -11.76
C ASN A 195 1.92 12.92 -12.02
N ASP A 196 1.43 13.66 -13.00
CA ASP A 196 1.99 14.95 -13.39
C ASP A 196 1.65 16.03 -12.34
N ALA A 197 0.41 16.06 -11.86
CA ALA A 197 -0.01 16.95 -10.78
C ALA A 197 0.74 16.68 -9.48
N PHE A 198 1.08 15.42 -9.20
CA PHE A 198 1.84 15.03 -8.04
C PHE A 198 3.30 15.49 -8.10
N THR A 199 3.93 15.39 -9.27
CA THR A 199 5.31 15.84 -9.51
C THR A 199 5.42 17.37 -9.35
N ASP A 200 4.45 18.12 -9.83
CA ASP A 200 4.39 19.59 -9.72
C ASP A 200 4.21 20.05 -8.26
N LEU A 201 3.45 19.30 -7.46
CA LEU A 201 3.27 19.57 -6.03
C LEU A 201 4.58 19.47 -5.25
N PHE A 202 5.44 18.50 -5.56
CA PHE A 202 6.74 18.33 -4.87
C PHE A 202 7.76 19.43 -5.20
N SER A 203 7.64 20.08 -6.33
CA SER A 203 8.56 21.18 -6.68
C SER A 203 8.37 22.41 -5.81
N THR A 204 7.28 22.50 -5.08
CA THR A 204 6.87 23.74 -4.36
C THR A 204 6.49 23.52 -2.90
N PHE A 205 6.10 22.28 -2.45
CA PHE A 205 5.43 22.11 -1.16
C PHE A 205 5.66 20.76 -0.46
N LEU A 206 5.55 20.78 0.85
CA LEU A 206 5.39 19.63 1.72
C LEU A 206 4.00 19.02 1.54
N MET A 207 3.91 17.72 1.21
CA MET A 207 2.62 17.05 1.09
C MET A 207 2.34 16.12 2.28
N TYR A 208 1.16 16.27 2.82
CA TYR A 208 0.69 15.56 4.00
C TYR A 208 -0.52 14.69 3.65
N LEU A 209 -0.42 13.37 3.81
CA LEU A 209 -1.49 12.43 3.49
C LEU A 209 -2.02 11.70 4.72
N PHE A 210 -3.07 12.24 5.35
CA PHE A 210 -3.86 11.56 6.40
C PHE A 210 -5.29 11.24 5.97
N SER A 211 -5.80 10.09 6.40
CA SER A 211 -6.96 9.39 5.85
C SER A 211 -8.35 10.03 6.03
N LYS A 212 -8.53 11.21 6.50
CA LYS A 212 -9.84 11.90 6.49
C LYS A 212 -9.79 13.42 6.46
N ALA A 213 -8.65 14.03 6.73
CA ALA A 213 -8.53 15.48 6.87
C ALA A 213 -8.30 16.19 5.52
N ILE A 214 -7.90 15.48 4.47
CA ILE A 214 -7.41 16.07 3.22
C ILE A 214 -8.49 16.72 2.35
N ARG A 215 -9.76 16.41 2.55
CA ARG A 215 -10.82 17.12 1.79
C ARG A 215 -10.92 18.62 2.10
N LYS A 216 -10.15 19.15 3.07
CA LYS A 216 -10.24 20.55 3.53
C LYS A 216 -8.93 21.27 3.86
N ILE A 217 -7.78 20.61 3.83
CA ILE A 217 -6.51 21.25 4.19
C ILE A 217 -5.73 21.48 2.92
N GLY A 218 -5.62 22.74 2.53
CA GLY A 218 -4.73 23.16 1.46
C GLY A 218 -3.26 22.85 1.79
N THR A 219 -2.41 23.07 0.84
CA THR A 219 -0.97 22.87 0.92
C THR A 219 -0.37 23.55 2.16
N ILE A 220 0.32 22.78 3.01
CA ILE A 220 1.00 23.28 4.20
C ILE A 220 2.48 23.40 3.88
N THR A 221 3.07 24.55 4.15
CA THR A 221 4.52 24.76 3.96
C THR A 221 5.33 24.06 5.06
N GLN A 222 6.60 23.75 4.79
CA GLN A 222 7.49 23.11 5.76
C GLN A 222 7.58 23.83 7.11
N PRO A 223 7.68 25.19 7.19
CA PRO A 223 7.62 25.90 8.46
C PRO A 223 6.31 25.68 9.22
N GLN A 224 5.17 25.69 8.53
CA GLN A 224 3.85 25.45 9.14
C GLN A 224 3.70 24.03 9.69
N LEU A 225 4.29 23.02 9.03
CA LEU A 225 4.31 21.66 9.57
C LEU A 225 5.17 21.58 10.83
N MET A 226 6.34 22.21 10.82
CA MET A 226 7.23 22.20 11.99
C MET A 226 6.57 22.89 13.20
N GLU A 227 5.75 23.90 12.95
CA GLU A 227 4.94 24.57 13.98
C GLU A 227 3.82 23.66 14.51
N ILE A 228 3.12 22.93 13.61
CA ILE A 228 2.07 21.96 13.98
C ILE A 228 2.64 20.77 14.75
N LEU A 229 3.87 20.32 14.43
CA LEU A 229 4.53 19.19 15.05
C LEU A 229 5.24 19.55 16.38
N GLN A 230 5.27 20.82 16.79
CA GLN A 230 5.82 21.28 18.08
C GLN A 230 4.80 21.28 19.21
N TYR A 231 3.52 21.05 18.91
CA TYR A 231 2.41 20.87 19.85
C TYR A 231 1.95 19.42 19.87
#